data_018290ed15a86d8e20e290b2620e06eb
#
_entry.id   018290ed15a86d8e20e290b2620e06eb
#
_cell.length_a   1.000
_cell.length_b   1.000
_cell.length_c   1.000
_cell.angle_alpha   90.00
_cell.angle_beta   90.00
_cell.angle_gamma   90.00
#
_symmetry.space_group_name_H-M   'P 1'
#
loop_
_entity.id
_entity.type
_entity.pdbx_description
1 polymer ?
#
loop_
_entity_poly.entity_id
_entity_poly.type
_entity_poly.pdbx_seq_one_letter_code
_entity_poly.pdbx_strand_id
1 'polypeptide(L)'
;SIHYSKSVIVIFVALIAVFTLFYNGLKSGFIPKEDQGILSVQIKLVDSAPISQSQKIGEQVRQYFLTQEDKNVDLVLIRYGRNYSGTGQNLAQGFIALKPWDVRTGKENSAEAIQKRAMKYFSHFNNAQINVTLPASVNGLGQTDGLDLWIQDLNGQGQDFLDSA
;
A
#
# COMPACT_ATOMS: atom_id res chain seq x y z
N SER A 1 28.46 11.29 -51.55
CA SER A 1 27.60 10.53 -50.60
C SER A 1 27.65 11.02 -49.14
N ILE A 2 28.39 12.09 -48.81
CA ILE A 2 28.53 12.62 -47.44
C ILE A 2 27.32 13.46 -46.99
N HIS A 3 26.55 14.03 -47.90
CA HIS A 3 25.37 14.82 -47.56
C HIS A 3 24.22 14.02 -46.96
N TYR A 4 24.04 12.79 -47.38
CA TYR A 4 23.02 11.88 -46.81
C TYR A 4 23.35 11.47 -45.38
N SER A 5 24.63 11.35 -45.03
CA SER A 5 25.08 10.98 -43.67
C SER A 5 24.69 12.04 -42.65
N LYS A 6 24.81 13.33 -42.95
CA LYS A 6 24.44 14.43 -42.03
C LYS A 6 22.92 14.49 -41.81
N SER A 7 22.14 14.33 -42.88
CA SER A 7 20.67 14.31 -42.77
C SER A 7 20.17 13.11 -41.96
N VAL A 8 20.77 11.94 -42.10
CA VAL A 8 20.44 10.74 -41.30
C VAL A 8 20.75 10.95 -39.83
N ILE A 9 21.89 11.57 -39.51
CA ILE A 9 22.25 11.88 -38.12
C ILE A 9 21.24 12.86 -37.50
N VAL A 10 20.84 13.90 -38.20
CA VAL A 10 19.85 14.89 -37.72
C VAL A 10 18.50 14.22 -37.45
N ILE A 11 18.03 13.37 -38.37
CA ILE A 11 16.78 12.61 -38.19
C ILE A 11 16.87 11.69 -37.00
N PHE A 12 18.01 10.99 -36.81
CA PHE A 12 18.22 10.10 -35.68
C PHE A 12 18.21 10.83 -34.35
N VAL A 13 18.89 11.97 -34.24
CA VAL A 13 18.89 12.81 -33.03
C VAL A 13 17.47 13.36 -32.75
N ALA A 14 16.74 13.79 -33.80
CA ALA A 14 15.35 14.23 -33.62
C ALA A 14 14.45 13.11 -33.12
N LEU A 15 14.61 11.88 -33.61
CA LEU A 15 13.86 10.70 -33.13
C LEU A 15 14.16 10.38 -31.66
N ILE A 16 15.44 10.44 -31.27
CA ILE A 16 15.83 10.23 -29.85
C ILE A 16 15.22 11.32 -28.98
N ALA A 17 15.24 12.58 -29.38
CA ALA A 17 14.65 13.68 -28.63
C ALA A 17 13.13 13.50 -28.44
N VAL A 18 12.42 13.14 -29.51
CA VAL A 18 10.99 12.84 -29.45
C VAL A 18 10.71 11.66 -28.55
N PHE A 19 11.48 10.57 -28.65
CA PHE A 19 11.33 9.39 -27.81
C PHE A 19 11.56 9.71 -26.34
N THR A 20 12.56 10.51 -26.02
CA THR A 20 12.86 10.94 -24.65
C THR A 20 11.75 11.80 -24.07
N LEU A 21 11.14 12.69 -24.86
CA LEU A 21 9.98 13.50 -24.45
C LEU A 21 8.76 12.62 -24.17
N PHE A 22 8.49 11.65 -25.03
CA PHE A 22 7.41 10.68 -24.81
C PHE A 22 7.67 9.81 -23.58
N TYR A 23 8.89 9.33 -23.38
CA TYR A 23 9.27 8.49 -22.25
C TYR A 23 9.09 9.20 -20.90
N ASN A 24 9.47 10.47 -20.81
CA ASN A 24 9.26 11.28 -19.59
C ASN A 24 7.77 11.61 -19.33
N GLY A 25 6.94 11.55 -20.35
CA GLY A 25 5.48 11.73 -20.21
C GLY A 25 4.72 10.46 -19.81
N LEU A 26 5.33 9.29 -19.91
CA LEU A 26 4.74 8.03 -19.47
C LEU A 26 4.76 7.97 -17.94
N LYS A 27 3.59 8.05 -17.35
CA LYS A 27 3.44 7.78 -15.91
C LYS A 27 3.88 6.34 -15.66
N SER A 28 4.95 6.16 -14.90
CA SER A 28 5.44 4.86 -14.46
C SER A 28 4.46 4.28 -13.43
N GLY A 29 3.45 3.60 -13.93
CA GLY A 29 2.49 2.85 -13.13
C GLY A 29 2.02 1.69 -13.99
N PHE A 30 2.63 0.52 -13.83
CA PHE A 30 2.31 -0.67 -14.62
C PHE A 30 0.86 -1.14 -14.41
N ILE A 31 0.30 -0.85 -13.23
CA ILE A 31 -1.09 -1.17 -12.90
C ILE A 31 -1.70 0.04 -12.19
N PRO A 32 -2.75 0.69 -12.74
CA PRO A 32 -3.48 1.73 -12.02
C PRO A 32 -4.04 1.15 -10.72
N LYS A 33 -3.89 1.88 -9.61
CA LYS A 33 -4.58 1.55 -8.36
C LYS A 33 -6.06 1.79 -8.58
N GLU A 34 -6.79 0.71 -8.79
CA GLU A 34 -8.23 0.75 -9.04
C GLU A 34 -8.98 0.83 -7.71
N ASP A 35 -10.00 1.68 -7.63
CA ASP A 35 -10.87 1.75 -6.47
C ASP A 35 -11.80 0.52 -6.46
N GLN A 36 -11.40 -0.51 -5.73
CA GLN A 36 -12.16 -1.75 -5.58
C GLN A 36 -13.25 -1.66 -4.49
N GLY A 37 -13.44 -0.48 -3.89
CA GLY A 37 -14.38 -0.33 -2.78
C GLY A 37 -13.95 -1.03 -1.50
N ILE A 38 -12.68 -1.37 -1.36
CA ILE A 38 -12.14 -2.04 -0.17
C ILE A 38 -10.84 -1.37 0.25
N LEU A 39 -10.64 -1.19 1.57
CA LEU A 39 -9.37 -0.82 2.18
C LEU A 39 -8.91 -1.93 3.13
N SER A 40 -7.62 -2.15 3.17
CA SER A 40 -6.97 -3.04 4.15
C SER A 40 -6.24 -2.20 5.18
N VAL A 41 -6.43 -2.50 6.45
CA VAL A 41 -5.73 -1.85 7.55
C VAL A 41 -4.87 -2.87 8.26
N GLN A 42 -3.60 -2.56 8.43
CA GLN A 42 -2.67 -3.35 9.22
C GLN A 42 -2.32 -2.61 10.50
N ILE A 43 -2.39 -3.29 11.61
CA ILE A 43 -2.09 -2.78 12.93
C ILE A 43 -0.96 -3.62 13.52
N LYS A 44 0.11 -2.96 13.92
CA LYS A 44 1.23 -3.58 14.62
C LYS A 44 1.58 -2.74 15.84
N LEU A 45 1.51 -3.35 17.01
CA LEU A 45 1.98 -2.79 18.26
C LEU A 45 3.41 -3.29 18.55
N VAL A 46 3.98 -2.83 19.63
CA VAL A 46 5.26 -3.37 20.15
C VAL A 46 5.11 -4.87 20.45
N ASP A 47 6.17 -5.64 20.28
CA ASP A 47 6.11 -7.11 20.34
C ASP A 47 5.64 -7.68 21.69
N SER A 48 5.84 -6.92 22.77
CA SER A 48 5.36 -7.27 24.12
C SER A 48 3.90 -6.89 24.40
N ALA A 49 3.20 -6.28 23.46
CA ALA A 49 1.82 -5.83 23.68
C ALA A 49 0.84 -7.00 23.78
N PRO A 50 0.03 -7.04 24.85
CA PRO A 50 -1.00 -8.08 24.99
C PRO A 50 -2.15 -7.84 24.00
N ILE A 51 -2.90 -8.89 23.71
CA ILE A 51 -4.02 -8.84 22.76
C ILE A 51 -5.08 -7.80 23.14
N SER A 52 -5.26 -7.51 24.42
CA SER A 52 -6.19 -6.48 24.89
C SER A 52 -5.82 -5.06 24.40
N GLN A 53 -4.53 -4.77 24.26
CA GLN A 53 -4.09 -3.50 23.66
C GLN A 53 -4.36 -3.47 22.17
N SER A 54 -4.13 -4.57 21.45
CA SER A 54 -4.46 -4.68 20.03
C SER A 54 -5.96 -4.51 19.79
N GLN A 55 -6.79 -5.08 20.67
CA GLN A 55 -8.24 -4.91 20.63
C GLN A 55 -8.64 -3.45 20.85
N LYS A 56 -8.02 -2.76 21.82
CA LYS A 56 -8.30 -1.34 22.09
C LYS A 56 -7.95 -0.46 20.91
N ILE A 57 -6.79 -0.67 20.29
CA ILE A 57 -6.39 0.07 19.08
C ILE A 57 -7.30 -0.28 17.91
N GLY A 58 -7.61 -1.56 17.71
CA GLY A 58 -8.53 -1.97 16.65
C GLY A 58 -9.91 -1.33 16.79
N GLU A 59 -10.44 -1.22 18.01
CA GLU A 59 -11.72 -0.54 18.25
C GLU A 59 -11.63 0.97 17.93
N GLN A 60 -10.52 1.63 18.25
CA GLN A 60 -10.30 3.03 17.86
C GLN A 60 -10.26 3.19 16.32
N VAL A 61 -9.61 2.25 15.62
CA VAL A 61 -9.62 2.22 14.15
C VAL A 61 -11.04 2.01 13.62
N ARG A 62 -11.77 1.08 14.19
CA ARG A 62 -13.17 0.81 13.83
C ARG A 62 -14.05 2.04 14.04
N GLN A 63 -13.95 2.69 15.19
CA GLN A 63 -14.70 3.90 15.51
C GLN A 63 -14.40 5.04 14.52
N TYR A 64 -13.13 5.24 14.16
CA TYR A 64 -12.77 6.24 13.15
C TYR A 64 -13.55 6.03 11.85
N PHE A 65 -13.52 4.84 11.29
CA PHE A 65 -14.19 4.56 10.02
C PHE A 65 -15.71 4.67 10.13
N LEU A 66 -16.29 4.27 11.24
CA LEU A 66 -17.74 4.34 11.45
C LEU A 66 -18.27 5.74 11.80
N THR A 67 -17.40 6.65 12.27
CA THR A 67 -17.82 8.00 12.68
C THR A 67 -17.31 9.10 11.74
N GLN A 68 -16.07 9.03 11.30
CA GLN A 68 -15.48 10.06 10.43
C GLN A 68 -15.71 9.78 8.94
N GLU A 69 -15.91 8.52 8.58
CA GLU A 69 -16.14 8.07 7.20
C GLU A 69 -17.49 7.36 7.04
N ASP A 70 -18.45 7.64 7.91
CA ASP A 70 -19.80 7.02 7.95
C ASP A 70 -20.56 7.09 6.63
N LYS A 71 -20.33 8.17 5.86
CA LYS A 71 -20.94 8.38 4.54
C LYS A 71 -20.37 7.45 3.49
N ASN A 72 -19.10 7.01 3.68
CA ASN A 72 -18.34 6.28 2.69
C ASN A 72 -18.18 4.80 3.03
N VAL A 73 -18.30 4.43 4.32
CA VAL A 73 -18.03 3.08 4.82
C VAL A 73 -19.34 2.32 5.02
N ASP A 74 -19.36 1.08 4.57
CA ASP A 74 -20.47 0.15 4.73
C ASP A 74 -20.22 -0.83 5.88
N LEU A 75 -19.02 -1.44 5.91
CA LEU A 75 -18.66 -2.44 6.90
C LEU A 75 -17.19 -2.29 7.33
N VAL A 76 -16.95 -2.47 8.63
CA VAL A 76 -15.61 -2.56 9.22
C VAL A 76 -15.46 -3.91 9.93
N LEU A 77 -14.55 -4.73 9.45
CA LEU A 77 -14.18 -6.00 10.07
C LEU A 77 -12.74 -5.91 10.57
N ILE A 78 -12.49 -6.25 11.84
CA ILE A 78 -11.14 -6.32 12.40
C ILE A 78 -10.89 -7.72 12.96
N ARG A 79 -9.80 -8.32 12.57
CA ARG A 79 -9.30 -9.61 13.04
C ARG A 79 -8.04 -9.40 13.84
N TYR A 80 -7.97 -9.99 15.03
CA TYR A 80 -6.86 -9.88 15.95
C TYR A 80 -5.97 -11.12 15.90
N GLY A 81 -4.72 -10.96 16.32
CA GLY A 81 -3.74 -12.04 16.41
C GLY A 81 -3.02 -12.36 15.10
N ARG A 82 -3.29 -11.61 14.02
CA ARG A 82 -2.68 -11.86 12.71
C ARG A 82 -2.73 -10.61 11.82
N ASN A 83 -1.69 -10.43 11.01
CA ASN A 83 -1.66 -9.53 9.85
C ASN A 83 -0.81 -10.13 8.71
N TYR A 84 -0.45 -9.36 7.69
CA TYR A 84 0.42 -9.86 6.59
C TYR A 84 1.85 -10.18 7.04
N SER A 85 2.34 -9.57 8.13
CA SER A 85 3.68 -9.85 8.67
C SER A 85 3.75 -11.16 9.48
N GLY A 86 2.59 -11.76 9.83
CA GLY A 86 2.57 -13.03 10.58
C GLY A 86 1.46 -13.12 11.61
N THR A 87 1.71 -13.89 12.65
CA THR A 87 0.80 -14.13 13.78
C THR A 87 1.43 -13.64 15.09
N GLY A 88 0.65 -12.96 15.92
CA GLY A 88 1.10 -12.43 17.21
C GLY A 88 -0.01 -11.64 17.91
N GLN A 89 0.02 -11.60 19.24
CA GLN A 89 -0.99 -10.88 20.03
C GLN A 89 -0.97 -9.37 19.78
N ASN A 90 0.17 -8.84 19.36
CA ASN A 90 0.42 -7.46 19.02
C ASN A 90 -0.03 -7.07 17.59
N LEU A 91 -0.61 -8.02 16.85
CA LEU A 91 -0.99 -7.85 15.47
C LEU A 91 -2.51 -7.86 15.28
N ALA A 92 -3.00 -6.99 14.39
CA ALA A 92 -4.37 -7.05 13.92
C ALA A 92 -4.46 -6.60 12.44
N GLN A 93 -5.53 -7.03 11.79
CA GLN A 93 -5.83 -6.70 10.40
C GLN A 93 -7.28 -6.30 10.27
N GLY A 94 -7.52 -5.15 9.62
CA GLY A 94 -8.85 -4.66 9.30
C GLY A 94 -9.16 -4.77 7.81
N PHE A 95 -10.41 -5.02 7.50
CA PHE A 95 -10.99 -4.91 6.16
C PHE A 95 -12.16 -3.95 6.24
N ILE A 96 -12.10 -2.89 5.44
CA ILE A 96 -13.09 -1.84 5.40
C ILE A 96 -13.75 -1.91 4.03
N ALA A 97 -15.02 -2.33 3.99
CA ALA A 97 -15.83 -2.24 2.79
C ALA A 97 -16.41 -0.84 2.68
N LEU A 98 -16.20 -0.24 1.53
CA LEU A 98 -16.76 1.07 1.20
C LEU A 98 -18.10 0.89 0.49
N LYS A 99 -18.98 1.87 0.64
CA LYS A 99 -20.25 1.91 -0.07
C LYS A 99 -20.04 1.92 -1.59
N PRO A 100 -21.01 1.50 -2.39
CA PRO A 100 -20.94 1.53 -3.85
C PRO A 100 -20.63 2.93 -4.40
N TRP A 101 -20.04 2.99 -5.58
CA TRP A 101 -19.57 4.25 -6.20
C TRP A 101 -20.68 5.24 -6.53
N ASP A 102 -21.89 4.74 -6.81
CA ASP A 102 -23.09 5.57 -7.02
C ASP A 102 -23.49 6.35 -5.76
N VAL A 103 -23.14 5.83 -4.58
CA VAL A 103 -23.35 6.51 -3.28
C VAL A 103 -22.17 7.40 -2.93
N ARG A 104 -20.93 6.96 -3.23
CA ARG A 104 -19.68 7.68 -2.96
C ARG A 104 -19.28 8.58 -4.13
N THR A 105 -20.07 9.55 -4.47
CA THR A 105 -19.77 10.50 -5.56
C THR A 105 -18.70 11.50 -5.14
N GLY A 106 -17.86 11.93 -6.11
CA GLY A 106 -16.80 12.91 -5.89
C GLY A 106 -15.42 12.29 -5.59
N LYS A 107 -14.36 12.99 -6.01
CA LYS A 107 -12.97 12.55 -5.84
C LYS A 107 -12.55 12.44 -4.37
N GLU A 108 -13.15 13.24 -3.50
CA GLU A 108 -12.94 13.26 -2.05
C GLU A 108 -13.45 11.98 -1.37
N ASN A 109 -14.37 11.25 -2.00
CA ASN A 109 -14.96 10.00 -1.51
C ASN A 109 -14.35 8.76 -2.17
N SER A 110 -13.30 8.92 -2.97
CA SER A 110 -12.54 7.80 -3.53
C SER A 110 -11.80 7.04 -2.43
N ALA A 111 -11.56 5.74 -2.64
CA ALA A 111 -10.81 4.90 -1.70
C ALA A 111 -9.42 5.48 -1.40
N GLU A 112 -8.76 6.08 -2.39
CA GLU A 112 -7.46 6.75 -2.20
C GLU A 112 -7.57 8.00 -1.29
N ALA A 113 -8.61 8.81 -1.44
CA ALA A 113 -8.82 9.98 -0.61
C ALA A 113 -9.13 9.58 0.85
N ILE A 114 -9.96 8.55 1.04
CA ILE A 114 -10.26 7.98 2.35
C ILE A 114 -9.00 7.41 3.00
N GLN A 115 -8.20 6.66 2.24
CA GLN A 115 -6.91 6.14 2.71
C GLN A 115 -6.00 7.26 3.22
N LYS A 116 -5.83 8.34 2.44
CA LYS A 116 -4.98 9.48 2.82
C LYS A 116 -5.46 10.15 4.11
N ARG A 117 -6.77 10.36 4.28
CA ARG A 117 -7.34 10.92 5.52
C ARG A 117 -7.12 10.00 6.71
N ALA A 118 -7.37 8.71 6.55
CA ALA A 118 -7.15 7.71 7.57
C ALA A 118 -5.66 7.64 7.99
N MET A 119 -4.74 7.58 7.03
CA MET A 119 -3.30 7.59 7.30
C MET A 119 -2.87 8.83 8.07
N LYS A 120 -3.37 10.02 7.69
CA LYS A 120 -3.09 11.26 8.39
C LYS A 120 -3.63 11.23 9.83
N TYR A 121 -4.81 10.69 10.06
CA TYR A 121 -5.38 10.55 11.39
C TYR A 121 -4.57 9.58 12.26
N PHE A 122 -4.24 8.41 11.72
CA PHE A 122 -3.51 7.38 12.46
C PHE A 122 -2.02 7.67 12.64
N SER A 123 -1.44 8.62 11.90
CA SER A 123 -0.05 9.05 12.12
C SER A 123 0.23 9.61 13.51
N HIS A 124 -0.82 10.01 14.24
CA HIS A 124 -0.71 10.51 15.62
C HIS A 124 -0.70 9.40 16.68
N PHE A 125 -0.85 8.14 16.27
CA PHE A 125 -0.83 7.00 17.19
C PHE A 125 0.62 6.59 17.48
N ASN A 126 1.14 6.98 18.65
CA ASN A 126 2.51 6.66 19.06
C ASN A 126 2.68 5.22 19.55
N ASN A 127 1.58 4.53 19.88
CA ASN A 127 1.58 3.21 20.52
C ASN A 127 1.36 2.06 19.54
N ALA A 128 1.07 2.36 18.28
CA ALA A 128 0.81 1.37 17.25
C ALA A 128 1.19 1.93 15.87
N GLN A 129 1.77 1.09 15.06
CA GLN A 129 1.95 1.35 13.64
C GLN A 129 0.68 0.91 12.91
N ILE A 130 -0.05 1.87 12.34
CA ILE A 130 -1.29 1.63 11.60
C ILE A 130 -1.05 2.01 10.15
N ASN A 131 -1.19 1.05 9.25
CA ASN A 131 -1.01 1.24 7.83
C ASN A 131 -2.32 0.91 7.09
N VAL A 132 -2.79 1.86 6.29
CA VAL A 132 -4.00 1.71 5.48
C VAL A 132 -3.60 1.63 4.01
N THR A 133 -3.98 0.55 3.36
CA THR A 133 -3.60 0.27 1.96
C THR A 133 -4.81 -0.06 1.11
N LEU A 134 -4.74 0.27 -0.17
CA LEU A 134 -5.64 -0.29 -1.16
C LEU A 134 -5.14 -1.68 -1.53
N PRO A 135 -6.01 -2.71 -1.56
CA PRO A 135 -5.63 -4.01 -2.09
C PRO A 135 -5.10 -3.88 -3.52
N ALA A 136 -4.13 -4.71 -3.88
CA ALA A 136 -3.65 -4.78 -5.25
C ALA A 136 -4.76 -5.31 -6.16
N SER A 137 -4.90 -4.74 -7.36
CA SER A 137 -5.89 -5.15 -8.36
C SER A 137 -5.70 -6.60 -8.82
N VAL A 138 -4.49 -7.15 -8.64
CA VAL A 138 -4.15 -8.54 -8.94
C VAL A 138 -3.49 -9.16 -7.71
N ASN A 139 -4.05 -10.27 -7.23
CA ASN A 139 -3.47 -11.02 -6.12
C ASN A 139 -2.06 -11.53 -6.51
N GLY A 140 -1.06 -11.16 -5.69
CA GLY A 140 0.33 -11.53 -5.90
C GLY A 140 1.18 -10.53 -6.69
N LEU A 141 0.57 -9.47 -7.27
CA LEU A 141 1.30 -8.37 -7.90
C LEU A 141 0.99 -7.07 -7.18
N GLY A 142 2.03 -6.37 -6.71
CA GLY A 142 1.90 -5.00 -6.16
C GLY A 142 1.41 -4.92 -4.72
N GLN A 143 1.56 -5.96 -3.91
CA GLN A 143 1.32 -5.88 -2.46
C GLN A 143 2.46 -5.18 -1.71
N THR A 144 3.62 -5.08 -2.33
CA THR A 144 4.78 -4.33 -1.84
C THR A 144 5.37 -3.51 -2.98
N ASP A 145 5.52 -2.21 -2.78
CA ASP A 145 6.38 -1.39 -3.62
C ASP A 145 7.83 -1.63 -3.16
N GLY A 146 8.47 -2.71 -3.60
CA GLY A 146 9.83 -3.05 -3.21
C GLY A 146 10.24 -4.47 -3.55
N LEU A 147 11.48 -4.79 -3.22
CA LEU A 147 12.05 -6.13 -3.33
C LEU A 147 11.76 -6.89 -2.04
N ASP A 148 11.03 -7.99 -2.14
CA ASP A 148 10.80 -8.91 -1.01
C ASP A 148 11.90 -9.98 -1.04
N LEU A 149 12.91 -9.83 -0.18
CA LEU A 149 14.05 -10.72 -0.09
C LEU A 149 13.88 -11.69 1.08
N TRP A 150 13.80 -12.97 0.78
CA TRP A 150 13.81 -14.04 1.77
C TRP A 150 15.19 -14.65 1.88
N ILE A 151 15.86 -14.44 3.01
CA ILE A 151 17.13 -15.08 3.33
C ILE A 151 16.84 -16.28 4.23
N GLN A 152 17.23 -17.46 3.78
CA GLN A 152 17.02 -18.70 4.53
C GLN A 152 18.37 -19.38 4.80
N ASP A 153 18.65 -19.67 6.05
CA ASP A 153 19.80 -20.47 6.43
C ASP A 153 19.49 -21.97 6.19
N LEU A 154 19.99 -22.49 5.09
CA LEU A 154 19.85 -23.90 4.71
C LEU A 154 20.82 -24.83 5.46
N ASN A 155 21.89 -24.29 6.07
CA ASN A 155 22.95 -25.04 6.70
C ASN A 155 22.90 -25.00 8.24
N GLY A 156 21.94 -24.25 8.83
CA GLY A 156 21.81 -24.17 10.29
C GLY A 156 22.93 -23.42 10.98
N GLN A 157 23.55 -22.43 10.30
CA GLN A 157 24.69 -21.67 10.83
C GLN A 157 24.28 -20.56 11.81
N GLY A 158 22.98 -20.32 11.94
CA GLY A 158 22.42 -19.39 12.92
C GLY A 158 22.24 -17.97 12.43
N GLN A 159 21.64 -17.16 13.30
CA GLN A 159 21.19 -15.80 12.96
C GLN A 159 22.33 -14.83 12.68
N ASP A 160 23.47 -15.00 13.36
CA ASP A 160 24.66 -14.15 13.15
C ASP A 160 25.25 -14.26 11.74
N PHE A 161 25.07 -15.40 11.09
CA PHE A 161 25.48 -15.60 9.70
C PHE A 161 24.53 -14.90 8.71
N LEU A 162 23.24 -14.92 9.00
CA LEU A 162 22.22 -14.26 8.17
C LEU A 162 22.35 -12.73 8.21
N ASP A 163 22.77 -12.17 9.34
CA ASP A 163 22.97 -10.73 9.52
C ASP A 163 24.24 -10.22 8.81
N SER A 164 25.13 -11.12 8.38
CA SER A 164 26.37 -10.79 7.67
C SER A 164 26.30 -10.99 6.15
N ALA A 165 25.22 -11.53 5.61
CA ALA A 165 25.01 -11.82 4.19
C ALA A 165 24.28 -10.70 3.46
#